data_b8e4a3c41f82cb38485530ba33dbbe0a
#
_entry.id   b8e4a3c41f82cb38485530ba33dbbe0a
#
_cell.length_a   1.000
_cell.length_b   1.000
_cell.length_c   1.000
_cell.angle_alpha   90.00
_cell.angle_beta   90.00
_cell.angle_gamma   90.00
#
_symmetry.space_group_name_H-M   'P 1'
#
loop_
_entity.id
_entity.type
_entity.pdbx_description
1 polymer ?
#
loop_
_entity_poly.entity_id
_entity_poly.type
_entity_poly.pdbx_seq_one_letter_code
_entity_poly.pdbx_strand_id
1 'polypeptide(L)'
;MDDIEAVFNRKDMTFEEAVQYFKERVPVTASVFYSIAEKYRGLAFTVGGYTKAQILKRFYEEILAALEHGNPLSEFRRNMNEFLEAEGYEGLDPLQADLIFRTNIQTAYNVGHYEQMTDPGVMKLRPYWQYDAVNDAHTRPSHLAMDGRVFPADSEVWNTWFPPNGFRCRCTVKTLSKRQVEARGLKVEQTAPEGLMPDPHFSTNPAKVRFEPDLKDYPAPLVKAYQNREKENPGK
;
A
#
# COMPACT_ATOMS: atom_id res chain seq x y z
N MET A 1 7.44 37.04 4.76
CA MET A 1 7.90 35.89 5.59
C MET A 1 6.74 35.02 6.03
N ASP A 2 5.50 35.50 5.95
CA ASP A 2 4.29 34.83 6.45
C ASP A 2 3.75 33.69 5.56
N ASP A 3 4.10 33.68 4.25
CA ASP A 3 3.59 32.66 3.32
C ASP A 3 4.31 31.30 3.42
N ILE A 4 5.53 31.27 3.94
CA ILE A 4 6.29 30.01 4.08
C ILE A 4 5.83 29.23 5.32
N GLU A 5 5.53 29.92 6.44
CA GLU A 5 4.96 29.27 7.63
C GLU A 5 3.57 28.70 7.38
N ALA A 6 2.74 29.35 6.54
CA ALA A 6 1.44 28.82 6.14
C ALA A 6 1.52 27.54 5.32
N VAL A 7 2.60 27.36 4.55
CA VAL A 7 2.85 26.11 3.79
C VAL A 7 3.27 24.96 4.70
N PHE A 8 4.02 25.23 5.78
CA PHE A 8 4.46 24.20 6.74
C PHE A 8 3.45 23.89 7.84
N ASN A 9 2.48 24.78 8.08
CA ASN A 9 1.40 24.59 9.05
C ASN A 9 0.12 23.99 8.44
N ARG A 10 0.14 23.47 7.22
CA ARG A 10 -0.98 22.71 6.68
C ARG A 10 -1.13 21.38 7.43
N LYS A 11 -1.94 21.40 8.47
CA LYS A 11 -2.47 20.20 9.15
C LYS A 11 -3.34 19.31 8.23
N ASP A 12 -3.60 19.75 7.00
CA ASP A 12 -4.60 19.17 6.09
C ASP A 12 -3.98 18.62 4.79
N MET A 13 -2.70 18.23 4.80
CA MET A 13 -2.14 17.46 3.67
C MET A 13 -2.51 15.98 3.84
N THR A 14 -3.75 15.67 3.53
CA THR A 14 -4.19 14.29 3.32
C THR A 14 -3.59 13.79 2.02
N PHE A 15 -3.02 12.60 2.07
CA PHE A 15 -2.62 11.88 0.86
C PHE A 15 -3.86 11.15 0.33
N GLU A 16 -4.67 11.86 -0.46
CA GLU A 16 -6.03 11.42 -0.85
C GLU A 16 -6.05 10.05 -1.54
N GLU A 17 -5.07 9.77 -2.40
CA GLU A 17 -4.97 8.48 -3.10
C GLU A 17 -4.73 7.33 -2.12
N ALA A 18 -3.92 7.53 -1.08
CA ALA A 18 -3.70 6.54 -0.03
C ALA A 18 -4.96 6.30 0.81
N VAL A 19 -5.68 7.37 1.13
CA VAL A 19 -6.97 7.32 1.86
C VAL A 19 -8.01 6.59 1.02
N GLN A 20 -8.13 6.93 -0.26
CA GLN A 20 -9.09 6.31 -1.17
C GLN A 20 -8.82 4.81 -1.33
N TYR A 21 -7.58 4.42 -1.58
CA TYR A 21 -7.19 3.01 -1.62
C TYR A 21 -7.62 2.26 -0.35
N PHE A 22 -7.37 2.84 0.81
CA PHE A 22 -7.72 2.17 2.06
C PHE A 22 -9.23 2.06 2.27
N LYS A 23 -10.01 3.07 1.85
CA LYS A 23 -11.49 3.07 1.89
C LYS A 23 -12.12 1.96 1.06
N GLU A 24 -11.48 1.54 0.00
CA GLU A 24 -11.97 0.47 -0.87
C GLU A 24 -11.75 -0.94 -0.31
N ARG A 25 -10.94 -1.09 0.73
CA ARG A 25 -10.65 -2.38 1.33
C ARG A 25 -11.79 -2.89 2.21
N VAL A 26 -12.06 -4.19 2.14
CA VAL A 26 -13.12 -4.85 2.89
C VAL A 26 -12.55 -5.61 4.09
N PRO A 27 -12.97 -5.30 5.33
CA PRO A 27 -12.57 -6.07 6.51
C PRO A 27 -13.05 -7.52 6.43
N VAL A 28 -12.12 -8.47 6.53
CA VAL A 28 -12.39 -9.91 6.50
C VAL A 28 -11.56 -10.64 7.55
N THR A 29 -11.97 -11.85 7.93
CA THR A 29 -11.17 -12.68 8.84
C THR A 29 -9.88 -13.17 8.17
N ALA A 30 -8.88 -13.53 8.95
CA ALA A 30 -7.61 -14.05 8.43
C ALA A 30 -7.83 -15.32 7.56
N SER A 31 -8.73 -16.22 7.94
CA SER A 31 -9.03 -17.40 7.13
C SER A 31 -9.61 -17.05 5.77
N VAL A 32 -10.50 -16.07 5.70
CA VAL A 32 -11.03 -15.57 4.42
C VAL A 32 -9.93 -14.87 3.63
N PHE A 33 -9.14 -14.02 4.27
CA PHE A 33 -8.03 -13.31 3.62
C PHE A 33 -7.05 -14.26 2.93
N TYR A 34 -6.62 -15.32 3.61
CA TYR A 34 -5.67 -16.28 3.05
C TYR A 34 -6.31 -17.26 2.06
N SER A 35 -7.65 -17.41 2.02
CA SER A 35 -8.36 -18.14 0.98
C SER A 35 -8.46 -17.36 -0.34
N ILE A 36 -8.36 -16.03 -0.29
CA ILE A 36 -8.36 -15.17 -1.47
C ILE A 36 -7.02 -15.34 -2.22
N ALA A 37 -7.06 -15.48 -3.54
CA ALA A 37 -5.85 -15.51 -4.34
C ALA A 37 -4.98 -14.28 -4.05
N GLU A 38 -3.67 -14.46 -3.95
CA GLU A 38 -2.72 -13.42 -3.51
C GLU A 38 -2.90 -12.10 -4.25
N LYS A 39 -3.12 -12.18 -5.57
CA LYS A 39 -3.34 -11.01 -6.42
C LYS A 39 -4.55 -10.14 -6.05
N TYR A 40 -5.52 -10.67 -5.27
CA TYR A 40 -6.72 -9.92 -4.85
C TYR A 40 -6.69 -9.50 -3.38
N ARG A 41 -5.66 -9.90 -2.63
CA ARG A 41 -5.57 -9.56 -1.20
C ARG A 41 -5.47 -8.07 -0.92
N GLY A 42 -5.01 -7.28 -1.88
CA GLY A 42 -5.02 -5.81 -1.79
C GLY A 42 -6.40 -5.20 -1.58
N LEU A 43 -7.48 -5.90 -1.97
CA LEU A 43 -8.88 -5.46 -1.78
C LEU A 43 -9.43 -5.82 -0.39
N ALA A 44 -8.71 -6.58 0.40
CA ALA A 44 -9.15 -7.04 1.71
C ALA A 44 -8.28 -6.45 2.83
N PHE A 45 -8.91 -6.23 3.98
CA PHE A 45 -8.23 -5.85 5.21
C PHE A 45 -8.42 -6.94 6.25
N THR A 46 -7.36 -7.33 6.94
CA THR A 46 -7.44 -8.28 8.06
C THR A 46 -6.40 -7.97 9.12
N VAL A 47 -6.68 -8.43 10.34
CA VAL A 47 -5.75 -8.44 11.46
C VAL A 47 -5.72 -9.85 12.04
N GLY A 48 -4.54 -10.46 12.07
CA GLY A 48 -4.35 -11.80 12.64
C GLY A 48 -4.74 -11.86 14.12
N GLY A 49 -5.38 -12.97 14.52
CA GLY A 49 -5.83 -13.18 15.89
C GLY A 49 -7.24 -12.69 16.21
N TYR A 50 -7.85 -11.91 15.32
CA TYR A 50 -9.21 -11.39 15.53
C TYR A 50 -10.17 -11.90 14.46
N THR A 51 -11.35 -12.38 14.92
CA THR A 51 -12.39 -12.93 14.03
C THR A 51 -13.72 -12.19 14.10
N LYS A 52 -13.96 -11.43 15.19
CA LYS A 52 -15.20 -10.65 15.32
C LYS A 52 -15.19 -9.45 14.36
N ALA A 53 -16.24 -9.31 13.58
CA ALA A 53 -16.38 -8.25 12.57
C ALA A 53 -16.24 -6.85 13.18
N GLN A 54 -16.81 -6.61 14.37
CA GLN A 54 -16.71 -5.32 15.07
C GLN A 54 -15.28 -4.94 15.44
N ILE A 55 -14.43 -5.93 15.82
CA ILE A 55 -13.04 -5.68 16.16
C ILE A 55 -12.25 -5.37 14.87
N LEU A 56 -12.43 -6.14 13.81
CA LEU A 56 -11.79 -5.87 12.51
C LEU A 56 -12.22 -4.51 11.95
N LYS A 57 -13.49 -4.14 12.11
CA LYS A 57 -14.01 -2.83 11.74
C LYS A 57 -13.32 -1.72 12.53
N ARG A 58 -13.15 -1.89 13.84
CA ARG A 58 -12.46 -0.88 14.67
C ARG A 58 -11.01 -0.69 14.26
N PHE A 59 -10.26 -1.76 14.02
CA PHE A 59 -8.90 -1.66 13.47
C PHE A 59 -8.87 -0.89 12.14
N TYR A 60 -9.81 -1.19 11.26
CA TYR A 60 -9.94 -0.50 9.98
C TYR A 60 -10.19 1.00 10.17
N GLU A 61 -11.13 1.38 11.04
CA GLU A 61 -11.48 2.77 11.33
C GLU A 61 -10.30 3.56 11.93
N GLU A 62 -9.54 2.96 12.83
CA GLU A 62 -8.36 3.61 13.44
C GLU A 62 -7.21 3.79 12.43
N ILE A 63 -6.98 2.84 11.53
CA ILE A 63 -6.01 3.00 10.45
C ILE A 63 -6.48 4.07 9.45
N LEU A 64 -7.76 4.08 9.10
CA LEU A 64 -8.31 5.10 8.22
C LEU A 64 -8.17 6.50 8.84
N ALA A 65 -8.50 6.65 10.12
CA ALA A 65 -8.32 7.92 10.84
C ALA A 65 -6.85 8.38 10.86
N ALA A 66 -5.92 7.44 10.97
CA ALA A 66 -4.49 7.76 10.91
C ALA A 66 -4.06 8.25 9.51
N LEU A 67 -4.63 7.69 8.45
CA LEU A 67 -4.39 8.16 7.07
C LEU A 67 -5.02 9.53 6.81
N GLU A 68 -6.25 9.77 7.30
CA GLU A 68 -6.99 11.02 7.09
C GLU A 68 -6.47 12.19 7.93
N HIS A 69 -6.04 11.91 9.16
CA HIS A 69 -5.70 12.96 10.14
C HIS A 69 -4.23 12.96 10.58
N GLY A 70 -3.43 12.01 10.09
CA GLY A 70 -2.03 11.88 10.48
C GLY A 70 -1.83 11.40 11.91
N ASN A 71 -2.80 10.67 12.49
CA ASN A 71 -2.70 10.19 13.87
C ASN A 71 -1.49 9.27 14.05
N PRO A 72 -0.68 9.48 15.11
CA PRO A 72 0.52 8.69 15.32
C PRO A 72 0.20 7.27 15.86
N LEU A 73 1.18 6.36 15.75
CA LEU A 73 1.11 5.01 16.30
C LEU A 73 0.69 4.96 17.78
N SER A 74 1.15 5.93 18.59
CA SER A 74 0.81 6.01 20.00
C SER A 74 -0.69 6.22 20.25
N GLU A 75 -1.34 7.02 19.42
CA GLU A 75 -2.77 7.26 19.48
C GLU A 75 -3.55 6.04 18.99
N PHE A 76 -3.19 5.47 17.86
CA PHE A 76 -3.75 4.21 17.38
C PHE A 76 -3.72 3.13 18.47
N ARG A 77 -2.55 2.92 19.10
CA ARG A 77 -2.39 1.90 20.14
C ARG A 77 -3.27 2.20 21.36
N ARG A 78 -3.31 3.44 21.82
CA ARG A 78 -4.16 3.84 22.96
C ARG A 78 -5.63 3.55 22.67
N ASN A 79 -6.14 4.04 21.55
CA ASN A 79 -7.56 3.90 21.17
C ASN A 79 -7.95 2.42 20.98
N MET A 80 -7.06 1.62 20.38
CA MET A 80 -7.29 0.19 20.23
C MET A 80 -7.27 -0.55 21.56
N ASN A 81 -6.36 -0.21 22.47
CA ASN A 81 -6.29 -0.86 23.78
C ASN A 81 -7.55 -0.56 24.62
N GLU A 82 -7.97 0.70 24.68
CA GLU A 82 -9.22 1.09 25.36
C GLU A 82 -10.43 0.32 24.82
N PHE A 83 -10.52 0.16 23.49
CA PHE A 83 -11.59 -0.59 22.85
C PHE A 83 -11.50 -2.11 23.13
N LEU A 84 -10.32 -2.71 22.99
CA LEU A 84 -10.12 -4.14 23.19
C LEU A 84 -10.38 -4.54 24.63
N GLU A 85 -9.92 -3.76 25.61
CA GLU A 85 -10.17 -3.97 27.03
C GLU A 85 -11.67 -3.89 27.36
N ALA A 86 -12.39 -2.93 26.76
CA ALA A 86 -13.85 -2.81 26.91
C ALA A 86 -14.60 -4.03 26.32
N GLU A 87 -14.06 -4.66 25.27
CA GLU A 87 -14.60 -5.88 24.66
C GLU A 87 -14.11 -7.18 25.36
N GLY A 88 -13.33 -7.08 26.45
CA GLY A 88 -12.85 -8.20 27.23
C GLY A 88 -11.63 -8.92 26.63
N TYR A 89 -10.86 -8.23 25.78
CA TYR A 89 -9.60 -8.70 25.24
C TYR A 89 -8.40 -8.05 25.95
N GLU A 90 -7.25 -8.68 25.87
CA GLU A 90 -5.99 -8.02 26.21
C GLU A 90 -5.67 -6.94 25.16
N GLY A 91 -5.05 -5.85 25.63
CA GLY A 91 -4.57 -4.80 24.73
C GLY A 91 -3.45 -5.28 23.80
N LEU A 92 -3.18 -4.52 22.76
CA LEU A 92 -2.08 -4.78 21.82
C LEU A 92 -0.73 -4.60 22.53
N ASP A 93 0.15 -5.58 22.38
CA ASP A 93 1.54 -5.33 22.70
C ASP A 93 2.18 -4.32 21.73
N PRO A 94 3.29 -3.66 22.11
CA PRO A 94 3.92 -2.63 21.28
C PRO A 94 4.34 -3.14 19.89
N LEU A 95 4.81 -4.38 19.77
CA LEU A 95 5.29 -4.96 18.52
C LEU A 95 4.13 -5.28 17.58
N GLN A 96 3.02 -5.79 18.14
CA GLN A 96 1.81 -6.09 17.39
C GLN A 96 1.16 -4.79 16.87
N ALA A 97 1.06 -3.76 17.71
CA ALA A 97 0.53 -2.46 17.31
C ALA A 97 1.37 -1.83 16.19
N ASP A 98 2.71 -1.86 16.32
CA ASP A 98 3.64 -1.37 15.30
C ASP A 98 3.50 -2.14 13.98
N LEU A 99 3.40 -3.47 14.05
CA LEU A 99 3.25 -4.32 12.87
C LEU A 99 1.97 -3.98 12.09
N ILE A 100 0.84 -3.92 12.77
CA ILE A 100 -0.46 -3.63 12.16
C ILE A 100 -0.45 -2.22 11.56
N PHE A 101 -0.07 -1.23 12.34
CA PHE A 101 -0.08 0.17 11.94
C PHE A 101 0.82 0.40 10.74
N ARG A 102 2.12 0.11 10.86
CA ARG A 102 3.10 0.40 9.80
C ARG A 102 2.84 -0.36 8.52
N THR A 103 2.43 -1.62 8.59
CA THR A 103 2.16 -2.40 7.37
C THR A 103 1.02 -1.78 6.57
N ASN A 104 -0.07 -1.37 7.24
CA ASN A 104 -1.22 -0.79 6.54
C ASN A 104 -0.96 0.64 6.06
N ILE A 105 -0.36 1.50 6.88
CA ILE A 105 -0.01 2.87 6.50
C ILE A 105 0.98 2.86 5.31
N GLN A 106 2.03 2.04 5.38
CA GLN A 106 3.03 1.96 4.31
C GLN A 106 2.45 1.40 3.01
N THR A 107 1.53 0.42 3.10
CA THR A 107 0.85 -0.11 1.92
C THR A 107 0.00 0.96 1.25
N ALA A 108 -0.84 1.65 2.02
CA ALA A 108 -1.70 2.72 1.49
C ALA A 108 -0.87 3.86 0.89
N TYR A 109 0.21 4.27 1.58
CA TYR A 109 1.14 5.29 1.08
C TYR A 109 1.77 4.89 -0.27
N ASN A 110 2.32 3.66 -0.37
CA ASN A 110 2.96 3.22 -1.61
C ASN A 110 1.95 3.06 -2.76
N VAL A 111 0.71 2.63 -2.48
CA VAL A 111 -0.34 2.56 -3.51
C VAL A 111 -0.71 3.92 -4.03
N GLY A 112 -0.97 4.89 -3.15
CA GLY A 112 -1.25 6.26 -3.58
C GLY A 112 -0.07 6.87 -4.34
N HIS A 113 1.16 6.61 -3.90
CA HIS A 113 2.37 7.03 -4.61
C HIS A 113 2.48 6.38 -6.01
N TYR A 114 2.09 5.10 -6.14
CA TYR A 114 2.04 4.42 -7.42
C TYR A 114 1.06 5.12 -8.39
N GLU A 115 -0.12 5.50 -7.92
CA GLU A 115 -1.11 6.21 -8.73
C GLU A 115 -0.56 7.52 -9.28
N GLN A 116 0.10 8.32 -8.43
CA GLN A 116 0.76 9.56 -8.87
C GLN A 116 1.89 9.29 -9.86
N MET A 117 2.70 8.24 -9.63
CA MET A 117 3.82 7.87 -10.51
C MET A 117 3.36 7.37 -11.87
N THR A 118 2.19 6.74 -11.95
CA THR A 118 1.62 6.18 -13.19
C THR A 118 0.77 7.17 -13.99
N ASP A 119 0.60 8.41 -13.51
CA ASP A 119 0.02 9.47 -14.33
C ASP A 119 0.77 9.58 -15.66
N PRO A 120 0.07 9.61 -16.81
CA PRO A 120 0.70 9.61 -18.13
C PRO A 120 1.69 10.77 -18.35
N GLY A 121 1.42 11.94 -17.76
CA GLY A 121 2.32 13.09 -17.81
C GLY A 121 3.59 12.85 -17.01
N VAL A 122 3.45 12.26 -15.82
CA VAL A 122 4.58 11.91 -14.96
C VAL A 122 5.45 10.83 -15.62
N MET A 123 4.86 9.76 -16.13
CA MET A 123 5.58 8.68 -16.81
C MET A 123 6.36 9.18 -18.04
N LYS A 124 5.77 10.11 -18.81
CA LYS A 124 6.46 10.72 -19.96
C LYS A 124 7.70 11.52 -19.56
N LEU A 125 7.66 12.24 -18.45
CA LEU A 125 8.77 13.06 -17.96
C LEU A 125 9.79 12.27 -17.14
N ARG A 126 9.34 11.19 -16.50
CA ARG A 126 10.10 10.39 -15.54
C ARG A 126 9.93 8.89 -15.82
N PRO A 127 10.44 8.41 -16.97
CA PRO A 127 10.20 7.05 -17.49
C PRO A 127 11.02 5.97 -16.79
N TYR A 128 11.77 6.28 -15.75
CA TYR A 128 12.57 5.32 -14.97
C TYR A 128 12.21 5.41 -13.50
N TRP A 129 12.17 4.25 -12.87
CA TRP A 129 11.92 4.13 -11.46
C TRP A 129 13.10 3.46 -10.76
N GLN A 130 13.42 3.94 -9.57
CA GLN A 130 14.48 3.42 -8.72
C GLN A 130 13.91 2.85 -7.44
N TYR A 131 14.27 1.62 -7.11
CA TYR A 131 13.95 1.05 -5.81
C TYR A 131 14.75 1.77 -4.72
N ASP A 132 14.12 2.14 -3.64
CA ASP A 132 14.69 2.93 -2.55
C ASP A 132 14.44 2.23 -1.22
N ALA A 133 15.43 1.50 -0.75
CA ALA A 133 15.39 0.87 0.56
C ALA A 133 15.92 1.82 1.64
N VAL A 134 15.42 1.66 2.86
CA VAL A 134 16.06 2.32 4.01
C VAL A 134 17.32 1.54 4.38
N ASN A 135 18.48 2.19 4.23
CA ASN A 135 19.78 1.55 4.45
C ASN A 135 20.17 1.54 5.94
N ASP A 136 19.56 0.63 6.71
CA ASP A 136 19.88 0.40 8.12
C ASP A 136 19.91 -1.10 8.47
N ALA A 137 20.31 -1.40 9.72
CA ALA A 137 20.43 -2.77 10.22
C ALA A 137 19.10 -3.56 10.28
N HIS A 138 17.95 -2.89 10.09
CA HIS A 138 16.63 -3.52 10.10
C HIS A 138 16.11 -3.84 8.70
N THR A 139 16.84 -3.43 7.67
CA THR A 139 16.44 -3.70 6.27
C THR A 139 16.93 -5.09 5.85
N ARG A 140 16.01 -5.87 5.28
CA ARG A 140 16.30 -7.24 4.84
C ARG A 140 17.36 -7.28 3.75
N PRO A 141 18.22 -8.31 3.70
CA PRO A 141 19.22 -8.45 2.65
C PRO A 141 18.64 -8.42 1.23
N SER A 142 17.47 -9.03 1.01
CA SER A 142 16.78 -9.01 -0.29
C SER A 142 16.37 -7.60 -0.71
N HIS A 143 15.89 -6.78 0.23
CA HIS A 143 15.51 -5.39 -0.05
C HIS A 143 16.76 -4.51 -0.28
N LEU A 144 17.85 -4.72 0.48
CA LEU A 144 19.12 -4.04 0.24
C LEU A 144 19.73 -4.43 -1.11
N ALA A 145 19.56 -5.66 -1.56
CA ALA A 145 20.03 -6.09 -2.87
C ALA A 145 19.27 -5.42 -4.03
N MET A 146 18.06 -4.92 -3.78
CA MET A 146 17.28 -4.12 -4.72
C MET A 146 17.59 -2.63 -4.64
N ASP A 147 18.17 -2.15 -3.54
CA ASP A 147 18.38 -0.73 -3.32
C ASP A 147 19.19 -0.08 -4.45
N GLY A 148 18.74 1.08 -4.87
CA GLY A 148 19.40 1.87 -5.94
C GLY A 148 19.20 1.33 -7.35
N ARG A 149 18.65 0.12 -7.56
CA ARG A 149 18.42 -0.42 -8.89
C ARG A 149 17.36 0.36 -9.64
N VAL A 150 17.60 0.57 -10.92
CA VAL A 150 16.75 1.37 -11.79
C VAL A 150 16.18 0.50 -12.90
N PHE A 151 14.87 0.60 -13.10
CA PHE A 151 14.15 -0.10 -14.16
C PHE A 151 13.25 0.88 -14.93
N PRO A 152 12.84 0.55 -16.17
CA PRO A 152 11.77 1.29 -16.83
C PRO A 152 10.50 1.36 -15.97
N ALA A 153 9.76 2.44 -16.05
CA ALA A 153 8.54 2.65 -15.27
C ALA A 153 7.46 1.59 -15.58
N ASP A 154 7.45 1.09 -16.81
CA ASP A 154 6.54 0.03 -17.31
C ASP A 154 7.09 -1.39 -17.16
N SER A 155 8.24 -1.56 -16.50
CA SER A 155 8.86 -2.88 -16.29
C SER A 155 7.98 -3.81 -15.48
N GLU A 156 7.93 -5.10 -15.88
CA GLU A 156 7.25 -6.15 -15.13
C GLU A 156 7.87 -6.43 -13.74
N VAL A 157 9.09 -5.98 -13.49
CA VAL A 157 9.72 -6.04 -12.17
C VAL A 157 8.80 -5.42 -11.09
N TRP A 158 8.09 -4.37 -11.45
CA TRP A 158 7.17 -3.68 -10.55
C TRP A 158 5.87 -4.45 -10.24
N ASN A 159 5.60 -5.56 -10.91
CA ASN A 159 4.54 -6.47 -10.53
C ASN A 159 4.86 -7.22 -9.23
N THR A 160 6.15 -7.46 -8.98
CA THR A 160 6.66 -8.24 -7.85
C THR A 160 7.37 -7.36 -6.82
N TRP A 161 8.18 -6.40 -7.27
CA TRP A 161 9.07 -5.64 -6.40
C TRP A 161 8.58 -4.23 -6.05
N PHE A 162 7.34 -3.87 -6.40
CA PHE A 162 6.77 -2.61 -5.90
C PHE A 162 6.42 -2.75 -4.41
N PRO A 163 6.97 -1.89 -3.51
CA PRO A 163 6.77 -2.03 -2.06
C PRO A 163 5.31 -1.85 -1.61
N PRO A 164 4.93 -2.43 -0.46
CA PRO A 164 5.77 -3.11 0.52
C PRO A 164 6.11 -4.56 0.12
N ASN A 165 7.37 -4.94 0.33
CA ASN A 165 7.87 -6.29 -0.01
C ASN A 165 8.02 -7.20 1.21
N GLY A 166 7.39 -6.88 2.32
CA GLY A 166 7.38 -7.64 3.57
C GLY A 166 6.69 -6.88 4.69
N PHE A 167 6.41 -7.55 5.79
CA PHE A 167 5.93 -6.89 7.01
C PHE A 167 6.94 -5.85 7.50
N ARG A 168 6.47 -4.67 7.94
CA ARG A 168 7.31 -3.54 8.37
C ARG A 168 8.29 -3.06 7.29
N CYS A 169 8.03 -3.35 6.03
CA CYS A 169 8.81 -2.80 4.92
C CYS A 169 8.71 -1.27 4.92
N ARG A 170 9.86 -0.59 4.82
CA ARG A 170 9.95 0.88 4.77
C ARG A 170 10.49 1.38 3.43
N CYS A 171 10.57 0.46 2.45
CA CYS A 171 11.04 0.77 1.12
C CYS A 171 9.97 1.56 0.35
N THR A 172 10.43 2.30 -0.65
CA THR A 172 9.59 3.02 -1.60
C THR A 172 10.20 2.95 -3.00
N VAL A 173 9.63 3.67 -3.94
CA VAL A 173 10.13 3.81 -5.31
C VAL A 173 10.26 5.29 -5.63
N LYS A 174 11.36 5.68 -6.26
CA LYS A 174 11.59 7.06 -6.75
C LYS A 174 11.50 7.09 -8.26
N THR A 175 10.83 8.09 -8.80
CA THR A 175 10.82 8.33 -10.24
C THR A 175 12.05 9.11 -10.68
N LEU A 176 12.60 8.81 -11.85
CA LEU A 176 13.77 9.48 -12.42
C LEU A 176 13.52 9.90 -13.87
N SER A 177 13.96 11.10 -14.22
CA SER A 177 14.02 11.51 -15.61
C SER A 177 15.23 10.89 -16.32
N LYS A 178 15.20 10.82 -17.65
CA LYS A 178 16.33 10.37 -18.47
C LYS A 178 17.62 11.16 -18.14
N ARG A 179 17.50 12.47 -18.01
CA ARG A 179 18.63 13.34 -17.64
C ARG A 179 19.24 12.98 -16.27
N GLN A 180 18.40 12.61 -15.29
CA GLN A 180 18.89 12.21 -13.96
C GLN A 180 19.63 10.87 -14.01
N VAL A 181 19.13 9.91 -14.79
CA VAL A 181 19.78 8.61 -14.99
C VAL A 181 21.16 8.82 -15.65
N GLU A 182 21.23 9.59 -16.73
CA GLU A 182 22.47 9.88 -17.46
C GLU A 182 23.46 10.65 -16.58
N ALA A 183 23.02 11.73 -15.93
CA ALA A 183 23.88 12.58 -15.10
C ALA A 183 24.48 11.85 -13.88
N ARG A 184 23.80 10.82 -13.38
CA ARG A 184 24.26 10.01 -12.24
C ARG A 184 24.97 8.73 -12.68
N GLY A 185 25.07 8.44 -13.98
CA GLY A 185 25.66 7.21 -14.51
C GLY A 185 24.93 5.96 -14.06
N LEU A 186 23.61 6.03 -13.85
CA LEU A 186 22.83 4.91 -13.35
C LEU A 186 22.61 3.88 -14.43
N LYS A 187 22.79 2.59 -14.10
CA LYS A 187 22.47 1.49 -14.98
C LYS A 187 20.97 1.20 -14.95
N VAL A 188 20.33 1.22 -16.12
CA VAL A 188 18.94 0.76 -16.26
C VAL A 188 18.95 -0.74 -16.53
N GLU A 189 18.32 -1.50 -15.64
CA GLU A 189 18.22 -2.96 -15.70
C GLU A 189 16.87 -3.37 -16.29
N GLN A 190 16.79 -4.57 -16.87
CA GLN A 190 15.56 -5.09 -17.47
C GLN A 190 14.85 -6.08 -16.55
N THR A 191 15.61 -6.76 -15.70
CA THR A 191 15.10 -7.78 -14.78
C THR A 191 15.69 -7.59 -13.38
N ALA A 192 14.95 -8.02 -12.37
CA ALA A 192 15.49 -8.16 -11.03
C ALA A 192 16.59 -9.24 -11.00
N PRO A 193 17.51 -9.21 -10.02
CA PRO A 193 18.51 -10.26 -9.85
C PRO A 193 17.87 -11.64 -9.74
N GLU A 194 18.49 -12.63 -10.39
CA GLU A 194 18.00 -14.01 -10.38
C GLU A 194 17.96 -14.57 -8.94
N GLY A 195 16.88 -15.28 -8.61
CA GLY A 195 16.69 -15.89 -7.28
C GLY A 195 16.33 -14.91 -6.17
N LEU A 196 16.27 -13.60 -6.45
CA LEU A 196 15.88 -12.61 -5.46
C LEU A 196 14.36 -12.46 -5.43
N MET A 197 13.75 -12.65 -4.25
CA MET A 197 12.30 -12.56 -4.07
C MET A 197 11.95 -11.70 -2.85
N PRO A 198 10.78 -11.02 -2.86
CA PRO A 198 10.17 -10.44 -1.66
C PRO A 198 9.86 -11.50 -0.61
N ASP A 199 9.48 -11.04 0.58
CA ASP A 199 8.98 -11.95 1.62
C ASP A 199 7.74 -12.73 1.13
N PRO A 200 7.47 -13.93 1.66
CA PRO A 200 6.26 -14.68 1.36
C PRO A 200 4.99 -13.81 1.53
N HIS A 201 4.07 -13.91 0.57
CA HIS A 201 2.82 -13.14 0.50
C HIS A 201 2.97 -11.65 0.13
N PHE A 202 4.17 -11.20 -0.28
CA PHE A 202 4.45 -9.84 -0.74
C PHE A 202 5.03 -9.79 -2.16
N SER A 203 4.76 -10.81 -2.97
CA SER A 203 5.24 -10.90 -4.36
C SER A 203 4.28 -10.31 -5.40
N THR A 204 3.31 -9.52 -4.96
CA THR A 204 2.35 -8.83 -5.84
C THR A 204 2.32 -7.34 -5.54
N ASN A 205 2.17 -6.54 -6.59
CA ASN A 205 1.99 -5.09 -6.44
C ASN A 205 0.57 -4.78 -5.96
N PRO A 206 0.39 -4.26 -4.74
CA PRO A 206 -0.94 -3.97 -4.20
C PRO A 206 -1.71 -2.89 -4.99
N ALA A 207 -1.02 -2.02 -5.70
CA ALA A 207 -1.64 -0.97 -6.52
C ALA A 207 -2.22 -1.47 -7.84
N LYS A 208 -1.81 -2.67 -8.29
CA LYS A 208 -2.33 -3.29 -9.52
C LYS A 208 -3.52 -4.23 -9.27
N VAL A 209 -3.95 -4.33 -8.04
CA VAL A 209 -5.08 -5.19 -7.66
C VAL A 209 -6.36 -4.50 -8.07
N ARG A 210 -7.04 -5.06 -9.06
CA ARG A 210 -8.40 -4.66 -9.45
C ARG A 210 -9.32 -5.84 -9.26
N PHE A 211 -10.51 -5.56 -8.75
CA PHE A 211 -11.56 -6.57 -8.70
C PHE A 211 -12.19 -6.70 -10.09
N GLU A 212 -11.84 -7.77 -10.81
CA GLU A 212 -12.52 -8.17 -12.04
C GLU A 212 -13.39 -9.40 -11.72
N PRO A 213 -14.67 -9.21 -11.38
CA PRO A 213 -15.56 -10.33 -11.12
C PRO A 213 -15.74 -11.15 -12.40
N ASP A 214 -15.65 -12.48 -12.31
CA ASP A 214 -16.14 -13.34 -13.38
C ASP A 214 -17.67 -13.25 -13.43
N LEU A 215 -18.17 -12.50 -14.38
CA LEU A 215 -19.59 -12.19 -14.50
C LEU A 215 -20.41 -13.29 -15.15
N LYS A 216 -19.78 -14.42 -15.54
CA LYS A 216 -20.44 -15.50 -16.32
C LYS A 216 -21.62 -16.13 -15.57
N ASP A 217 -21.49 -16.28 -14.26
CA ASP A 217 -22.48 -16.94 -13.41
C ASP A 217 -23.49 -15.98 -12.78
N TYR A 218 -23.40 -14.67 -13.11
CA TYR A 218 -24.30 -13.68 -12.54
C TYR A 218 -25.52 -13.40 -13.47
N PRO A 219 -26.73 -13.20 -12.90
CA PRO A 219 -27.92 -12.82 -13.66
C PRO A 219 -27.69 -11.57 -14.51
N ALA A 220 -28.15 -11.57 -15.75
CA ALA A 220 -27.96 -10.48 -16.70
C ALA A 220 -28.30 -9.06 -16.16
N PRO A 221 -29.34 -8.84 -15.33
CA PRO A 221 -29.61 -7.53 -14.72
C PRO A 221 -28.48 -7.05 -13.79
N LEU A 222 -27.84 -7.96 -13.03
CA LEU A 222 -26.70 -7.60 -12.14
C LEU A 222 -25.45 -7.29 -12.94
N VAL A 223 -25.16 -8.07 -14.00
CA VAL A 223 -24.08 -7.80 -14.93
C VAL A 223 -24.22 -6.41 -15.55
N LYS A 224 -25.42 -6.08 -16.00
CA LYS A 224 -25.72 -4.77 -16.59
C LYS A 224 -25.58 -3.63 -15.59
N ALA A 225 -26.04 -3.83 -14.35
CA ALA A 225 -25.89 -2.84 -13.27
C ALA A 225 -24.39 -2.61 -12.92
N TYR A 226 -23.60 -3.67 -12.81
CA TYR A 226 -22.15 -3.60 -12.59
C TYR A 226 -21.45 -2.83 -13.72
N GLN A 227 -21.71 -3.20 -14.97
CA GLN A 227 -21.11 -2.55 -16.15
C GLN A 227 -21.49 -1.07 -16.28
N ASN A 228 -22.70 -0.68 -15.87
CA ASN A 228 -23.11 0.72 -15.87
C ASN A 228 -22.35 1.51 -14.78
N ARG A 229 -22.19 0.92 -13.58
CA ARG A 229 -21.42 1.52 -12.49
C ARG A 229 -19.95 1.72 -12.86
N GLU A 230 -19.33 0.76 -13.55
CA GLU A 230 -17.97 0.86 -14.06
C GLU A 230 -17.84 1.99 -15.12
N LYS A 231 -18.86 2.20 -15.94
CA LYS A 231 -18.87 3.30 -16.92
C LYS A 231 -19.04 4.67 -16.28
N GLU A 232 -19.82 4.76 -15.20
CA GLU A 232 -20.05 6.01 -14.46
C GLU A 232 -18.86 6.37 -13.57
N ASN A 233 -18.07 5.39 -13.15
CA ASN A 233 -16.88 5.54 -12.31
C ASN A 233 -15.73 4.68 -12.85
N PRO A 234 -15.15 5.02 -14.02
CA PRO A 234 -14.07 4.24 -14.60
C PRO A 234 -12.82 4.33 -13.75
N GLY A 235 -12.53 3.26 -13.01
CA GLY A 235 -11.32 3.14 -12.20
C GLY A 235 -11.46 3.60 -10.74
N LYS A 236 -12.69 3.64 -10.21
CA LYS A 236 -12.96 3.68 -8.77
C LYS A 236 -13.27 2.30 -8.24
#